data_82ac32d3ca70db33907c7c5badece8d7
#
_entry.id   82ac32d3ca70db33907c7c5badece8d7
#
_cell.length_a   1.000
_cell.length_b   1.000
_cell.length_c   1.000
_cell.angle_alpha   90.00
_cell.angle_beta   90.00
_cell.angle_gamma   90.00
#
_symmetry.space_group_name_H-M   'P 1'
#
loop_
_entity.id
_entity.type
_entity.pdbx_description
1 polymer ?
#
loop_
_entity_poly.entity_id
_entity_poly.type
_entity_poly.pdbx_seq_one_letter_code
_entity_poly.pdbx_strand_id
1 'polypeptide(L)'
;MFLKALASALVALSVAACGPAGRTELIPVEGDASMGPADAKVTLVEYGSPTCPGCKAWHDNYWEELKRDYITPGKIKFVFREFAIHGAIDAGIFAVARCAGKDEFYAVIDEAFLRQDALVQASLKGDAISELNALGDKFRISADQVKSCINDRAIIRRINDVRSDAQGKGINSTPTFVLN
;
A
#
# COMPACT_ATOMS: atom_id res chain seq x y z
N MET A 1 0.84 72.45 -37.05
CA MET A 1 1.94 71.41 -37.04
C MET A 1 1.63 70.53 -35.82
N PHE A 2 0.91 69.42 -36.00
CA PHE A 2 0.54 68.50 -34.90
C PHE A 2 1.31 67.18 -35.09
N LEU A 3 2.25 66.89 -34.16
CA LEU A 3 2.97 65.66 -34.10
C LEU A 3 2.10 64.62 -33.38
N LYS A 4 1.69 63.57 -34.09
CA LYS A 4 1.01 62.40 -33.49
C LYS A 4 2.08 61.44 -33.00
N ALA A 5 2.19 61.22 -31.68
CA ALA A 5 2.99 60.17 -31.07
C ALA A 5 2.20 58.86 -31.16
N LEU A 6 2.80 57.86 -31.85
CA LEU A 6 2.31 56.45 -31.84
C LEU A 6 2.91 55.77 -30.61
N ALA A 7 2.03 55.37 -29.68
CA ALA A 7 2.38 54.51 -28.57
C ALA A 7 2.27 53.04 -29.02
N SER A 8 3.41 52.36 -29.17
CA SER A 8 3.46 50.92 -29.42
C SER A 8 3.27 50.16 -28.11
N ALA A 9 2.12 49.49 -27.95
CA ALA A 9 1.88 48.60 -26.84
C ALA A 9 2.58 47.24 -27.09
N LEU A 10 3.62 46.94 -26.32
CA LEU A 10 4.23 45.61 -26.25
C LEU A 10 3.31 44.69 -25.42
N VAL A 11 2.69 43.75 -26.08
CA VAL A 11 1.98 42.66 -25.39
C VAL A 11 3.03 41.62 -25.01
N ALA A 12 3.36 41.54 -23.72
CA ALA A 12 4.20 40.47 -23.18
C ALA A 12 3.38 39.18 -23.08
N LEU A 13 3.66 38.23 -23.96
CA LEU A 13 3.12 36.86 -23.87
C LEU A 13 3.82 36.16 -22.70
N SER A 14 3.12 36.03 -21.57
CA SER A 14 3.56 35.20 -20.45
C SER A 14 3.37 33.71 -20.81
N VAL A 15 4.47 33.03 -21.16
CA VAL A 15 4.51 31.58 -21.29
C VAL A 15 4.44 31.01 -19.89
N ALA A 16 3.26 30.45 -19.50
CA ALA A 16 3.16 29.66 -18.30
C ALA A 16 4.01 28.39 -18.50
N ALA A 17 5.20 28.38 -17.90
CA ALA A 17 6.00 27.16 -17.82
C ALA A 17 5.22 26.13 -16.99
N CYS A 18 4.74 25.05 -17.61
CA CYS A 18 4.39 23.83 -16.89
C CYS A 18 5.64 23.38 -16.14
N GLY A 19 5.69 23.63 -14.83
CA GLY A 19 6.72 23.09 -13.96
C GLY A 19 6.69 21.55 -14.06
N PRO A 20 7.85 20.88 -13.85
CA PRO A 20 7.90 19.43 -13.85
C PRO A 20 6.89 18.93 -12.82
N ALA A 21 6.03 17.96 -13.24
CA ALA A 21 5.13 17.27 -12.33
C ALA A 21 5.95 16.81 -11.12
N GLY A 22 5.60 17.30 -9.93
CA GLY A 22 6.35 17.02 -8.71
C GLY A 22 6.49 15.52 -8.56
N ARG A 23 7.72 15.02 -8.51
CA ARG A 23 7.99 13.65 -8.11
C ARG A 23 7.38 13.49 -6.71
N THR A 24 6.45 12.56 -6.57
CA THR A 24 5.96 12.18 -5.25
C THR A 24 7.12 11.49 -4.54
N GLU A 25 7.81 12.22 -3.66
CA GLU A 25 8.91 11.66 -2.89
C GLU A 25 8.37 10.51 -2.04
N LEU A 26 8.92 9.30 -2.25
CA LEU A 26 8.58 8.13 -1.46
C LEU A 26 9.23 8.27 -0.08
N ILE A 27 8.52 8.92 0.84
CA ILE A 27 8.96 8.97 2.23
C ILE A 27 8.78 7.57 2.82
N PRO A 28 9.86 6.91 3.32
CA PRO A 28 9.74 5.64 4.01
C PRO A 28 8.82 5.79 5.23
N VAL A 29 7.86 4.88 5.38
CA VAL A 29 7.08 4.78 6.62
C VAL A 29 7.79 3.74 7.49
N GLU A 30 8.06 4.09 8.75
CA GLU A 30 8.76 3.21 9.67
C GLU A 30 8.08 1.85 9.73
N GLY A 31 8.86 0.78 9.61
CA GLY A 31 8.36 -0.58 9.60
C GLY A 31 7.78 -1.06 8.27
N ASP A 32 8.01 -0.36 7.14
CA ASP A 32 7.62 -0.86 5.81
C ASP A 32 8.10 -2.31 5.59
N ALA A 33 7.19 -3.20 5.22
CA ALA A 33 7.54 -4.55 4.77
C ALA A 33 8.03 -4.47 3.32
N SER A 34 9.23 -4.97 3.06
CA SER A 34 9.82 -4.87 1.71
C SER A 34 10.45 -6.18 1.26
N MET A 35 10.45 -6.39 -0.06
CA MET A 35 11.18 -7.44 -0.77
C MET A 35 12.17 -6.81 -1.75
N GLY A 36 13.24 -7.55 -2.08
CA GLY A 36 14.31 -7.06 -2.95
C GLY A 36 15.39 -6.28 -2.19
N PRO A 37 16.46 -5.83 -2.88
CA PRO A 37 17.59 -5.16 -2.27
C PRO A 37 17.20 -3.80 -1.65
N ALA A 38 17.77 -3.50 -0.49
CA ALA A 38 17.51 -2.24 0.19
C ALA A 38 18.02 -1.02 -0.60
N ASP A 39 19.06 -1.21 -1.40
CA ASP A 39 19.74 -0.22 -2.23
C ASP A 39 19.30 -0.22 -3.70
N ALA A 40 18.21 -0.92 -4.04
CA ALA A 40 17.65 -0.88 -5.39
C ALA A 40 17.32 0.55 -5.79
N LYS A 41 17.72 0.91 -7.03
CA LYS A 41 17.50 2.27 -7.57
C LYS A 41 16.02 2.62 -7.76
N VAL A 42 15.20 1.60 -7.93
CA VAL A 42 13.76 1.73 -8.13
C VAL A 42 13.04 1.10 -6.95
N THR A 43 12.15 1.87 -6.34
CA THR A 43 11.24 1.37 -5.31
C THR A 43 9.81 1.46 -5.82
N LEU A 44 9.11 0.34 -5.83
CA LEU A 44 7.68 0.27 -6.11
C LEU A 44 6.93 0.08 -4.79
N VAL A 45 6.07 1.02 -4.44
CA VAL A 45 5.21 0.94 -3.26
C VAL A 45 3.77 0.68 -3.71
N GLU A 46 3.17 -0.37 -3.18
CA GLU A 46 1.74 -0.63 -3.29
C GLU A 46 1.04 -0.26 -1.98
N TYR A 47 0.06 0.64 -2.05
CA TYR A 47 -0.94 0.80 -1.00
C TYR A 47 -2.06 -0.18 -1.31
N GLY A 48 -2.07 -1.27 -0.57
CA GLY A 48 -2.93 -2.42 -0.85
C GLY A 48 -3.80 -2.82 0.33
N SER A 49 -4.87 -3.54 0.02
CA SER A 49 -5.80 -4.15 0.98
C SER A 49 -6.13 -5.57 0.51
N PRO A 50 -5.95 -6.58 1.37
CA PRO A 50 -6.26 -7.96 1.03
C PRO A 50 -7.75 -8.21 0.76
N THR A 51 -8.63 -7.33 1.25
CA THR A 51 -10.08 -7.44 1.00
C THR A 51 -10.56 -6.61 -0.19
N CYS A 52 -9.64 -5.89 -0.88
CA CYS A 52 -9.96 -5.12 -2.07
C CYS A 52 -9.97 -6.02 -3.32
N PRO A 53 -11.09 -6.08 -4.08
CA PRO A 53 -11.15 -6.90 -5.30
C PRO A 53 -10.14 -6.48 -6.37
N GLY A 54 -9.85 -5.18 -6.50
CA GLY A 54 -8.85 -4.67 -7.43
C GLY A 54 -7.42 -5.10 -7.06
N CYS A 55 -7.08 -5.12 -5.76
CA CYS A 55 -5.80 -5.63 -5.27
C CYS A 55 -5.66 -7.13 -5.56
N LYS A 56 -6.72 -7.92 -5.29
CA LYS A 56 -6.72 -9.34 -5.61
C LYS A 56 -6.52 -9.58 -7.11
N ALA A 57 -7.27 -8.87 -7.95
CA ALA A 57 -7.16 -9.03 -9.40
C ALA A 57 -5.75 -8.68 -9.90
N TRP A 58 -5.13 -7.64 -9.35
CA TRP A 58 -3.74 -7.30 -9.66
C TRP A 58 -2.78 -8.39 -9.19
N HIS A 59 -2.92 -8.86 -7.95
CA HIS A 59 -2.12 -9.93 -7.37
C HIS A 59 -2.21 -11.21 -8.20
N ASP A 60 -3.42 -11.67 -8.53
CA ASP A 60 -3.64 -12.89 -9.30
C ASP A 60 -3.01 -12.84 -10.71
N ASN A 61 -2.94 -11.67 -11.34
CA ASN A 61 -2.46 -11.54 -12.70
C ASN A 61 -0.99 -11.14 -12.85
N TYR A 62 -0.42 -10.41 -11.87
CA TYR A 62 0.88 -9.75 -12.06
C TYR A 62 1.90 -10.02 -10.95
N TRP A 63 1.48 -10.50 -9.78
CA TRP A 63 2.37 -10.66 -8.63
C TRP A 63 3.52 -11.64 -8.88
N GLU A 64 3.23 -12.79 -9.45
CA GLU A 64 4.26 -13.79 -9.75
C GLU A 64 5.24 -13.31 -10.82
N GLU A 65 4.76 -12.58 -11.83
CA GLU A 65 5.61 -11.96 -12.83
C GLU A 65 6.51 -10.89 -12.22
N LEU A 66 5.95 -10.00 -11.38
CA LEU A 66 6.72 -8.98 -10.68
C LEU A 66 7.82 -9.58 -9.81
N LYS A 67 7.50 -10.63 -9.05
CA LYS A 67 8.49 -11.34 -8.23
C LYS A 67 9.60 -11.94 -9.08
N ARG A 68 9.23 -12.70 -10.11
CA ARG A 68 10.17 -13.44 -10.95
C ARG A 68 11.10 -12.52 -11.74
N ASP A 69 10.56 -11.46 -12.35
CA ASP A 69 11.26 -10.68 -13.37
C ASP A 69 11.92 -9.42 -12.82
N TYR A 70 11.49 -8.94 -11.65
CA TYR A 70 11.97 -7.66 -11.10
C TYR A 70 12.47 -7.74 -9.66
N ILE A 71 11.76 -8.39 -8.73
CA ILE A 71 12.14 -8.41 -7.31
C ILE A 71 13.27 -9.41 -7.08
N THR A 72 13.08 -10.67 -7.50
CA THR A 72 14.07 -11.75 -7.31
C THR A 72 15.41 -11.45 -7.97
N PRO A 73 15.47 -10.91 -9.21
CA PRO A 73 16.72 -10.47 -9.81
C PRO A 73 17.33 -9.21 -9.20
N GLY A 74 16.65 -8.60 -8.23
CA GLY A 74 17.15 -7.41 -7.55
C GLY A 74 17.04 -6.10 -8.33
N LYS A 75 16.21 -6.04 -9.36
CA LYS A 75 16.02 -4.83 -10.18
C LYS A 75 15.27 -3.73 -9.45
N ILE A 76 14.33 -4.13 -8.57
CA ILE A 76 13.52 -3.22 -7.76
C ILE A 76 13.45 -3.67 -6.32
N LYS A 77 13.17 -2.70 -5.44
CA LYS A 77 12.63 -2.92 -4.10
C LYS A 77 11.11 -2.77 -4.17
N PHE A 78 10.38 -3.76 -3.67
CA PHE A 78 8.93 -3.70 -3.54
C PHE A 78 8.55 -3.48 -2.08
N VAL A 79 7.57 -2.62 -1.84
CA VAL A 79 7.02 -2.33 -0.50
C VAL A 79 5.50 -2.48 -0.57
N PHE A 80 4.95 -3.33 0.30
CA PHE A 80 3.50 -3.39 0.51
C PHE A 80 3.13 -2.54 1.74
N ARG A 81 2.31 -1.52 1.54
CA ARG A 81 1.78 -0.67 2.61
C ARG A 81 0.35 -1.07 2.96
N GLU A 82 0.17 -1.40 4.20
CA GLU A 82 -1.06 -1.92 4.81
C GLU A 82 -2.15 -0.85 4.85
N PHE A 83 -2.79 -0.59 3.73
CA PHE A 83 -3.84 0.41 3.68
C PHE A 83 -5.21 -0.19 4.01
N ALA A 84 -5.58 -0.14 5.30
CA ALA A 84 -6.83 -0.70 5.83
C ALA A 84 -8.06 0.13 5.38
N ILE A 85 -8.37 0.09 4.08
CA ILE A 85 -9.45 0.88 3.47
C ILE A 85 -10.84 0.32 3.86
N HIS A 86 -10.96 -0.98 4.11
CA HIS A 86 -12.19 -1.64 4.51
C HIS A 86 -12.29 -1.85 6.04
N GLY A 87 -11.49 -1.11 6.82
CA GLY A 87 -11.65 -1.03 8.27
C GLY A 87 -11.08 -2.23 9.04
N ALA A 88 -11.87 -2.76 9.97
CA ALA A 88 -11.39 -3.71 10.98
C ALA A 88 -10.89 -5.04 10.41
N ILE A 89 -11.49 -5.53 9.33
CA ILE A 89 -11.05 -6.79 8.71
C ILE A 89 -9.66 -6.68 8.11
N ASP A 90 -9.38 -5.60 7.36
CA ASP A 90 -8.04 -5.35 6.84
C ASP A 90 -7.02 -5.19 7.97
N ALA A 91 -7.37 -4.41 9.01
CA ALA A 91 -6.51 -4.22 10.17
C ALA A 91 -6.20 -5.54 10.88
N GLY A 92 -7.18 -6.44 10.99
CA GLY A 92 -7.00 -7.78 11.53
C GLY A 92 -6.06 -8.64 10.70
N ILE A 93 -6.21 -8.65 9.37
CA ILE A 93 -5.32 -9.37 8.47
C ILE A 93 -3.89 -8.85 8.59
N PHE A 94 -3.70 -7.54 8.58
CA PHE A 94 -2.39 -6.93 8.75
C PHE A 94 -1.76 -7.24 10.11
N ALA A 95 -2.58 -7.30 11.16
CA ALA A 95 -2.10 -7.70 12.49
C ALA A 95 -1.58 -9.14 12.48
N VAL A 96 -2.29 -10.08 11.85
CA VAL A 96 -1.82 -11.46 11.68
C VAL A 96 -0.52 -11.49 10.88
N ALA A 97 -0.44 -10.76 9.76
CA ALA A 97 0.77 -10.69 8.94
C ALA A 97 1.98 -10.13 9.71
N ARG A 98 1.78 -9.10 10.53
CA ARG A 98 2.84 -8.54 11.38
C ARG A 98 3.29 -9.51 12.48
N CYS A 99 2.37 -10.24 13.06
CA CYS A 99 2.68 -11.24 14.08
C CYS A 99 3.38 -12.49 13.53
N ALA A 100 3.15 -12.83 12.28
CA ALA A 100 3.89 -13.88 11.60
C ALA A 100 5.40 -13.55 11.45
N GLY A 101 5.74 -12.27 11.55
CA GLY A 101 7.11 -11.80 11.43
C GLY A 101 7.49 -11.40 9.99
N LYS A 102 8.67 -10.82 9.86
CA LYS A 102 9.11 -10.23 8.58
C LYS A 102 9.20 -11.24 7.45
N ASP A 103 9.64 -12.46 7.75
CA ASP A 103 9.89 -13.50 6.76
C ASP A 103 8.58 -14.09 6.22
N GLU A 104 7.53 -14.12 7.03
CA GLU A 104 6.22 -14.67 6.67
C GLU A 104 5.21 -13.60 6.25
N PHE A 105 5.53 -12.32 6.40
CA PHE A 105 4.58 -11.23 6.14
C PHE A 105 3.91 -11.34 4.76
N TYR A 106 4.70 -11.51 3.71
CA TYR A 106 4.17 -11.60 2.34
C TYR A 106 3.40 -12.89 2.11
N ALA A 107 3.83 -14.00 2.73
CA ALA A 107 3.11 -15.27 2.65
C ALA A 107 1.72 -15.17 3.30
N VAL A 108 1.58 -14.41 4.39
CA VAL A 108 0.27 -14.13 5.01
C VAL A 108 -0.60 -13.27 4.10
N ILE A 109 -0.03 -12.25 3.45
CA ILE A 109 -0.76 -11.40 2.50
C ILE A 109 -1.22 -12.22 1.29
N ASP A 110 -0.35 -13.06 0.72
CA ASP A 110 -0.67 -13.97 -0.39
C ASP A 110 -1.83 -14.91 -0.01
N GLU A 111 -1.78 -15.51 1.19
CA GLU A 111 -2.85 -16.36 1.70
C GLU A 111 -4.16 -15.59 1.94
N ALA A 112 -4.07 -14.36 2.44
CA ALA A 112 -5.26 -13.53 2.64
C ALA A 112 -5.94 -13.20 1.30
N PHE A 113 -5.19 -12.97 0.21
CA PHE A 113 -5.77 -12.82 -1.13
C PHE A 113 -6.45 -14.12 -1.61
N LEU A 114 -5.86 -15.30 -1.37
CA LEU A 114 -6.49 -16.57 -1.70
C LEU A 114 -7.81 -16.77 -0.94
N ARG A 115 -7.89 -16.30 0.30
CA ARG A 115 -9.06 -16.41 1.19
C ARG A 115 -9.97 -15.19 1.16
N GLN A 116 -9.77 -14.24 0.23
CA GLN A 116 -10.46 -12.95 0.24
C GLN A 116 -11.97 -13.08 0.42
N ASP A 117 -12.62 -13.96 -0.35
CA ASP A 117 -14.07 -14.14 -0.29
C ASP A 117 -14.52 -14.62 1.09
N ALA A 118 -13.81 -15.57 1.71
CA ALA A 118 -14.12 -16.08 3.04
C ALA A 118 -13.97 -14.98 4.10
N LEU A 119 -12.88 -14.23 4.06
CA LEU A 119 -12.60 -13.13 4.97
C LEU A 119 -13.65 -12.01 4.87
N VAL A 120 -14.02 -11.62 3.64
CA VAL A 120 -15.06 -10.61 3.42
C VAL A 120 -16.43 -11.12 3.90
N GLN A 121 -16.81 -12.34 3.56
CA GLN A 121 -18.10 -12.91 3.98
C GLN A 121 -18.19 -13.07 5.50
N ALA A 122 -17.12 -13.53 6.16
CA ALA A 122 -17.09 -13.63 7.61
C ALA A 122 -17.21 -12.25 8.26
N SER A 123 -16.54 -11.24 7.73
CA SER A 123 -16.66 -9.86 8.21
C SER A 123 -18.09 -9.32 8.11
N LEU A 124 -18.75 -9.56 6.98
CA LEU A 124 -20.15 -9.14 6.77
C LEU A 124 -21.14 -9.84 7.72
N LYS A 125 -20.83 -11.08 8.14
CA LYS A 125 -21.62 -11.86 9.10
C LYS A 125 -21.28 -11.56 10.57
N GLY A 126 -20.28 -10.73 10.83
CA GLY A 126 -19.79 -10.42 12.18
C GLY A 126 -18.90 -11.53 12.80
N ASP A 127 -18.38 -12.45 11.98
CA ASP A 127 -17.53 -13.59 12.39
C ASP A 127 -16.09 -13.49 11.84
N ALA A 128 -15.60 -12.27 11.67
CA ALA A 128 -14.26 -12.02 11.16
C ALA A 128 -13.15 -12.73 11.97
N ILE A 129 -13.33 -12.87 13.28
CA ILE A 129 -12.33 -13.49 14.15
C ILE A 129 -12.09 -14.96 13.83
N SER A 130 -13.12 -15.69 13.41
CA SER A 130 -13.00 -17.09 12.99
C SER A 130 -12.05 -17.24 11.80
N GLU A 131 -12.22 -16.41 10.77
CA GLU A 131 -11.35 -16.43 9.59
C GLU A 131 -9.95 -15.88 9.87
N LEU A 132 -9.81 -14.90 10.75
CA LEU A 132 -8.49 -14.43 11.20
C LEU A 132 -7.73 -15.51 11.97
N ASN A 133 -8.43 -16.30 12.81
CA ASN A 133 -7.83 -17.45 13.48
C ASN A 133 -7.41 -18.52 12.46
N ALA A 134 -8.27 -18.85 11.49
CA ALA A 134 -7.93 -19.82 10.45
C ALA A 134 -6.76 -19.34 9.54
N LEU A 135 -6.63 -18.04 9.32
CA LEU A 135 -5.44 -17.45 8.68
C LEU A 135 -4.21 -17.61 9.57
N GLY A 136 -4.32 -17.29 10.86
CA GLY A 136 -3.22 -17.42 11.82
C GLY A 136 -2.73 -18.85 11.98
N ASP A 137 -3.63 -19.82 12.08
CA ASP A 137 -3.31 -21.25 12.24
C ASP A 137 -2.40 -21.76 11.11
N LYS A 138 -2.61 -21.31 9.88
CA LYS A 138 -1.74 -21.66 8.74
C LYS A 138 -0.28 -21.25 8.96
N PHE A 139 -0.06 -20.20 9.73
CA PHE A 139 1.28 -19.67 10.08
C PHE A 139 1.66 -19.98 11.53
N ARG A 140 1.02 -20.97 12.16
CA ARG A 140 1.31 -21.41 13.54
C ARG A 140 1.11 -20.32 14.60
N ILE A 141 0.19 -19.39 14.34
CA ILE A 141 -0.22 -18.33 15.26
C ILE A 141 -1.55 -18.78 15.89
N SER A 142 -1.54 -19.09 17.19
CA SER A 142 -2.75 -19.54 17.90
C SER A 142 -3.81 -18.43 18.00
N ALA A 143 -5.06 -18.81 18.28
CA ALA A 143 -6.17 -17.86 18.46
C ALA A 143 -5.88 -16.80 19.54
N ASP A 144 -5.22 -17.19 20.65
CA ASP A 144 -4.81 -16.24 21.68
C ASP A 144 -3.74 -15.26 21.20
N GLN A 145 -2.81 -15.73 20.37
CA GLN A 145 -1.84 -14.87 19.72
C GLN A 145 -2.50 -13.94 18.70
N VAL A 146 -3.42 -14.44 17.87
CA VAL A 146 -4.20 -13.57 16.95
C VAL A 146 -4.92 -12.49 17.73
N LYS A 147 -5.60 -12.84 18.83
CA LYS A 147 -6.25 -11.87 19.73
C LYS A 147 -5.28 -10.86 20.31
N SER A 148 -4.08 -11.27 20.69
CA SER A 148 -3.03 -10.36 21.15
C SER A 148 -2.58 -9.41 20.05
N CYS A 149 -2.35 -9.91 18.84
CA CYS A 149 -1.88 -9.16 17.69
C CYS A 149 -2.85 -8.07 17.25
N ILE A 150 -4.14 -8.37 17.16
CA ILE A 150 -5.17 -7.39 16.77
C ILE A 150 -5.36 -6.28 17.82
N ASN A 151 -4.88 -6.48 19.04
CA ASN A 151 -4.89 -5.48 20.11
C ASN A 151 -3.51 -4.84 20.36
N ASP A 152 -2.49 -5.21 19.59
CA ASP A 152 -1.15 -4.67 19.75
C ASP A 152 -1.11 -3.20 19.31
N ARG A 153 -0.73 -2.33 20.26
CA ARG A 153 -0.70 -0.88 20.04
C ARG A 153 0.34 -0.46 18.99
N ALA A 154 1.42 -1.19 18.84
CA ALA A 154 2.45 -0.86 17.84
C ALA A 154 1.94 -1.19 16.44
N ILE A 155 1.26 -2.32 16.27
CA ILE A 155 0.61 -2.71 15.00
C ILE A 155 -0.49 -1.72 14.64
N ILE A 156 -1.36 -1.39 15.60
CA ILE A 156 -2.44 -0.41 15.39
C ILE A 156 -1.88 0.95 14.97
N ARG A 157 -0.84 1.43 15.64
CA ARG A 157 -0.17 2.69 15.25
C ARG A 157 0.35 2.61 13.83
N ARG A 158 1.06 1.53 13.48
CA ARG A 158 1.59 1.32 12.13
C ARG A 158 0.50 1.43 11.05
N ILE A 159 -0.63 0.77 11.23
CA ILE A 159 -1.77 0.82 10.29
C ILE A 159 -2.31 2.26 10.17
N ASN A 160 -2.39 2.98 11.28
CA ASN A 160 -2.80 4.39 11.29
C ASN A 160 -1.77 5.30 10.61
N ASP A 161 -0.49 5.04 10.78
CA ASP A 161 0.60 5.81 10.14
C ASP A 161 0.55 5.65 8.61
N VAL A 162 0.32 4.43 8.11
CA VAL A 162 0.09 4.19 6.67
C VAL A 162 -1.14 4.94 6.17
N ARG A 163 -2.23 4.93 6.94
CA ARG A 163 -3.43 5.69 6.58
C ARG A 163 -3.16 7.19 6.50
N SER A 164 -2.45 7.74 7.48
CA SER A 164 -2.09 9.16 7.52
C SER A 164 -1.16 9.52 6.36
N ASP A 165 -0.18 8.68 6.05
CA ASP A 165 0.71 8.84 4.91
C ASP A 165 -0.06 8.84 3.59
N ALA A 166 -0.96 7.88 3.39
CA ALA A 166 -1.83 7.81 2.21
C ALA A 166 -2.67 9.09 2.05
N GLN A 167 -3.34 9.54 3.13
CA GLN A 167 -4.15 10.74 3.13
C GLN A 167 -3.31 12.00 2.80
N GLY A 168 -2.12 12.12 3.38
CA GLY A 168 -1.19 13.23 3.10
C GLY A 168 -0.75 13.30 1.64
N LYS A 169 -0.79 12.17 0.92
CA LYS A 169 -0.46 12.06 -0.51
C LYS A 169 -1.70 12.09 -1.42
N GLY A 170 -2.89 12.27 -0.89
CA GLY A 170 -4.14 12.22 -1.66
C GLY A 170 -4.50 10.80 -2.15
N ILE A 171 -3.91 9.75 -1.57
CA ILE A 171 -4.21 8.35 -1.89
C ILE A 171 -5.46 7.94 -1.12
N ASN A 172 -6.51 7.58 -1.85
CA ASN A 172 -7.82 7.26 -1.28
C ASN A 172 -8.44 5.97 -1.83
N SER A 173 -7.69 5.21 -2.61
CA SER A 173 -8.14 3.96 -3.22
C SER A 173 -7.02 2.91 -3.25
N THR A 174 -7.42 1.64 -3.41
CA THR A 174 -6.51 0.49 -3.56
C THR A 174 -6.86 -0.30 -4.82
N PRO A 175 -5.88 -0.94 -5.48
CA PRO A 175 -4.46 -0.70 -5.27
C PRO A 175 -4.04 0.67 -5.80
N THR A 176 -3.13 1.34 -5.11
CA THR A 176 -2.45 2.53 -5.63
C THR A 176 -0.95 2.27 -5.61
N PHE A 177 -0.30 2.48 -6.74
CA PHE A 177 1.14 2.26 -6.90
C PHE A 177 1.88 3.60 -6.97
N VAL A 178 3.00 3.68 -6.24
CA VAL A 178 3.91 4.83 -6.27
C VAL A 178 5.29 4.32 -6.61
N LEU A 179 5.92 4.98 -7.58
CA LEU A 179 7.25 4.67 -8.06
C LEU A 179 8.16 5.89 -7.86
N ASN A 180 9.40 5.69 -7.36
CA ASN A 180 10.40 6.75 -7.28
C ASN A 180 11.13 6.99 -8.61
#